data_8a696e9af5c26960656f4fd3f5ae7ce0
#
_entry.id   8a696e9af5c26960656f4fd3f5ae7ce0
#
_cell.length_a   1.000
_cell.length_b   1.000
_cell.length_c   1.000
_cell.angle_alpha   90.00
_cell.angle_beta   90.00
_cell.angle_gamma   90.00
#
_symmetry.space_group_name_H-M   'P 1'
#
loop_
_entity.id
_entity.type
_entity.pdbx_description
1 polymer ?
#
loop_
_entity_poly.entity_id
_entity_poly.type
_entity_poly.pdbx_seq_one_letter_code
_entity_poly.pdbx_strand_id
1 'polypeptide(L)'
;MKTRYTVALSMIAGAALGGAAIQGLHAQAKPPVYYVAEIEVTNADAYAKEYAPKAQALIKAAGGKILAVGGAAAAGGAKVTGFDGEPPKRAVIQVWDSMDKIQAWRNNPEYKALRKDVGDKYAKFRSYTIEGVPQ
;
A
#
# COMPACT_ATOMS: atom_id res chain seq x y z
N MET A 1 -57.61 -3.69 6.79
CA MET A 1 -56.75 -4.42 7.71
C MET A 1 -55.75 -5.34 7.00
N LYS A 2 -56.13 -6.08 6.03
CA LYS A 2 -55.19 -6.97 5.32
C LYS A 2 -54.01 -6.27 4.65
N THR A 3 -54.17 -5.07 4.11
CA THR A 3 -53.12 -4.29 3.44
C THR A 3 -51.99 -3.80 4.37
N ARG A 4 -52.31 -3.50 5.61
CA ARG A 4 -51.34 -3.06 6.62
C ARG A 4 -50.36 -4.16 7.03
N TYR A 5 -50.83 -5.39 7.15
CA TYR A 5 -49.97 -6.54 7.47
C TYR A 5 -49.07 -6.95 6.31
N THR A 6 -49.51 -6.80 5.08
CA THR A 6 -48.72 -7.11 3.89
C THR A 6 -47.52 -6.14 3.73
N VAL A 7 -47.73 -4.85 4.01
CA VAL A 7 -46.66 -3.83 3.96
C VAL A 7 -45.62 -4.08 5.05
N ALA A 8 -46.06 -4.44 6.28
CA ALA A 8 -45.13 -4.74 7.35
C ALA A 8 -44.24 -5.97 7.06
N LEU A 9 -44.81 -7.02 6.48
CA LEU A 9 -44.07 -8.22 6.07
C LEU A 9 -43.05 -7.92 4.96
N SER A 10 -43.41 -7.05 4.00
CA SER A 10 -42.51 -6.65 2.92
C SER A 10 -41.31 -5.87 3.42
N MET A 11 -41.47 -5.01 4.42
CA MET A 11 -40.35 -4.26 5.04
C MET A 11 -39.39 -5.15 5.80
N ILE A 12 -39.88 -6.16 6.52
CA ILE A 12 -39.05 -7.10 7.28
C ILE A 12 -38.25 -7.98 6.32
N ALA A 13 -38.84 -8.45 5.24
CA ALA A 13 -38.17 -9.26 4.24
C ALA A 13 -37.06 -8.44 3.51
N GLY A 14 -37.33 -7.17 3.21
CA GLY A 14 -36.35 -6.28 2.58
C GLY A 14 -35.14 -6.00 3.46
N ALA A 15 -35.36 -5.76 4.76
CA ALA A 15 -34.27 -5.49 5.71
C ALA A 15 -33.37 -6.72 5.93
N ALA A 16 -33.93 -7.93 5.98
CA ALA A 16 -33.16 -9.15 6.14
C ALA A 16 -32.29 -9.46 4.91
N LEU A 17 -32.80 -9.25 3.71
CA LEU A 17 -32.05 -9.44 2.47
C LEU A 17 -30.94 -8.40 2.29
N GLY A 18 -31.20 -7.15 2.67
CA GLY A 18 -30.20 -6.08 2.62
C GLY A 18 -29.05 -6.30 3.57
N GLY A 19 -29.31 -6.74 4.81
CA GLY A 19 -28.29 -7.05 5.80
C GLY A 19 -27.39 -8.21 5.42
N ALA A 20 -27.95 -9.28 4.86
CA ALA A 20 -27.19 -10.43 4.38
C ALA A 20 -26.26 -10.08 3.21
N ALA A 21 -26.73 -9.24 2.26
CA ALA A 21 -25.92 -8.80 1.14
C ALA A 21 -24.71 -7.95 1.57
N ILE A 22 -24.88 -7.06 2.55
CA ILE A 22 -23.79 -6.23 3.09
C ILE A 22 -22.74 -7.08 3.81
N GLN A 23 -23.14 -8.05 4.60
CA GLN A 23 -22.23 -8.97 5.27
C GLN A 23 -21.47 -9.86 4.30
N GLY A 24 -22.11 -10.32 3.22
CA GLY A 24 -21.48 -11.09 2.16
C GLY A 24 -20.40 -10.30 1.42
N LEU A 25 -20.61 -9.01 1.18
CA LEU A 25 -19.62 -8.13 0.55
C LEU A 25 -18.38 -7.93 1.45
N HIS A 26 -18.56 -7.75 2.74
CA HIS A 26 -17.44 -7.64 3.68
C HIS A 26 -16.66 -8.95 3.82
N ALA A 27 -17.33 -10.10 3.82
CA ALA A 27 -16.69 -11.41 3.92
C ALA A 27 -15.87 -11.78 2.67
N GLN A 28 -16.14 -11.15 1.52
CA GLN A 28 -15.43 -11.38 0.26
C GLN A 28 -14.28 -10.40 0.01
N ALA A 29 -14.11 -9.38 0.84
CA ALA A 29 -13.01 -8.43 0.73
C ALA A 29 -11.68 -9.14 1.01
N LYS A 30 -10.78 -9.14 0.02
CA LYS A 30 -9.43 -9.68 0.20
C LYS A 30 -8.60 -8.75 1.10
N PRO A 31 -7.76 -9.30 1.99
CA PRO A 31 -6.82 -8.48 2.75
C PRO A 31 -5.89 -7.68 1.81
N PRO A 32 -5.48 -6.49 2.21
CA PRO A 32 -4.49 -5.73 1.46
C PRO A 32 -3.13 -6.41 1.51
N VAL A 33 -2.25 -6.01 0.59
CA VAL A 33 -0.85 -6.43 0.58
C VAL A 33 0.03 -5.26 0.97
N TYR A 34 0.93 -5.48 1.91
CA TYR A 34 1.92 -4.50 2.35
C TYR A 34 3.24 -4.73 1.61
N TYR A 35 3.79 -3.67 1.07
CA TYR A 35 5.11 -3.67 0.45
C TYR A 35 6.07 -2.89 1.35
N VAL A 36 7.13 -3.53 1.78
CA VAL A 36 8.15 -2.94 2.65
C VAL A 36 9.46 -2.81 1.87
N ALA A 37 10.00 -1.61 1.82
CA ALA A 37 11.32 -1.34 1.25
C ALA A 37 12.27 -0.83 2.32
N GLU A 38 13.35 -1.54 2.54
CA GLU A 38 14.50 -1.09 3.33
C GLU A 38 15.55 -0.56 2.38
N ILE A 39 16.02 0.65 2.59
CA ILE A 39 16.83 1.38 1.63
C ILE A 39 18.09 1.91 2.29
N GLU A 40 19.23 1.53 1.75
CA GLU A 40 20.53 2.12 2.10
C GLU A 40 20.87 3.19 1.07
N VAL A 41 20.64 4.45 1.44
CA VAL A 41 20.90 5.59 0.55
C VAL A 41 22.39 5.94 0.62
N THR A 42 23.07 5.94 -0.52
CA THR A 42 24.51 6.25 -0.64
C THR A 42 24.76 7.71 -1.02
N ASN A 43 23.79 8.35 -1.69
CA ASN A 43 23.82 9.78 -1.99
C ASN A 43 22.44 10.39 -1.68
N ALA A 44 22.32 11.01 -0.52
CA ALA A 44 21.04 11.50 0.00
C ALA A 44 20.43 12.62 -0.86
N ASP A 45 21.22 13.58 -1.32
CA ASP A 45 20.74 14.70 -2.11
C ASP A 45 20.23 14.25 -3.48
N ALA A 46 21.01 13.44 -4.18
CA ALA A 46 20.61 12.92 -5.48
C ALA A 46 19.40 11.99 -5.39
N TYR A 47 19.34 11.12 -4.37
CA TYR A 47 18.21 10.26 -4.11
C TYR A 47 16.93 11.09 -3.87
N ALA A 48 17.00 12.12 -3.04
CA ALA A 48 15.86 12.96 -2.70
C ALA A 48 15.36 13.81 -3.88
N LYS A 49 16.24 14.24 -4.76
CA LYS A 49 15.90 15.10 -5.90
C LYS A 49 15.52 14.31 -7.15
N GLU A 50 16.26 13.26 -7.45
CA GLU A 50 16.15 12.57 -8.74
C GLU A 50 15.31 11.29 -8.69
N TYR A 51 15.28 10.59 -7.57
CA TYR A 51 14.61 9.31 -7.44
C TYR A 51 13.29 9.37 -6.66
N ALA A 52 13.32 9.80 -5.42
CA ALA A 52 12.19 9.65 -4.49
C ALA A 52 10.88 10.29 -4.99
N PRO A 53 10.85 11.52 -5.54
CA PRO A 53 9.60 12.11 -6.02
C PRO A 53 8.98 11.35 -7.19
N LYS A 54 9.82 10.89 -8.12
CA LYS A 54 9.37 10.13 -9.29
C LYS A 54 8.85 8.75 -8.89
N ALA A 55 9.56 8.06 -7.99
CA ALA A 55 9.14 6.77 -7.46
C ALA A 55 7.80 6.86 -6.74
N GLN A 56 7.60 7.87 -5.90
CA GLN A 56 6.34 8.12 -5.20
C GLN A 56 5.18 8.38 -6.18
N ALA A 57 5.41 9.16 -7.23
CA ALA A 57 4.42 9.43 -8.25
C ALA A 57 3.98 8.16 -9.00
N LEU A 58 4.93 7.28 -9.34
CA LEU A 58 4.65 6.01 -10.00
C LEU A 58 3.90 5.02 -9.10
N ILE A 59 4.24 4.95 -7.83
CA ILE A 59 3.52 4.15 -6.83
C ILE A 59 2.06 4.61 -6.75
N LYS A 60 1.84 5.91 -6.59
CA LYS A 60 0.50 6.51 -6.48
C LYS A 60 -0.32 6.29 -7.76
N ALA A 61 0.28 6.50 -8.92
CA ALA A 61 -0.38 6.28 -10.21
C ALA A 61 -0.81 4.82 -10.42
N ALA A 62 -0.06 3.86 -9.89
CA ALA A 62 -0.37 2.43 -9.97
C ALA A 62 -1.39 1.95 -8.92
N GLY A 63 -1.81 2.81 -8.00
CA GLY A 63 -2.80 2.50 -6.97
C GLY A 63 -2.23 2.14 -5.59
N GLY A 64 -0.92 2.25 -5.40
CA GLY A 64 -0.29 2.09 -4.10
C GLY A 64 -0.45 3.33 -3.22
N LYS A 65 -0.50 3.12 -1.91
CA LYS A 65 -0.48 4.19 -0.91
C LYS A 65 0.75 4.05 -0.03
N ILE A 66 1.46 5.15 0.18
CA ILE A 66 2.57 5.20 1.12
C ILE A 66 2.00 5.48 2.51
N LEU A 67 2.21 4.57 3.43
CA LEU A 67 1.73 4.65 4.82
C LEU A 67 2.77 5.26 5.75
N ALA A 68 4.04 4.94 5.53
CA ALA A 68 5.12 5.44 6.36
C ALA A 68 6.41 5.58 5.55
N VAL A 69 7.15 6.63 5.83
CA VAL A 69 8.50 6.85 5.34
C VAL A 69 9.38 7.17 6.53
N GLY A 70 10.28 6.25 6.85
CA GLY A 70 11.23 6.41 7.93
C GLY A 70 12.63 6.69 7.43
N GLY A 71 13.43 7.42 8.19
CA GLY A 71 14.85 7.64 7.95
C GLY A 71 15.22 9.05 7.55
N ALA A 72 16.36 9.21 6.87
CA ALA A 72 17.07 10.47 6.71
C ALA A 72 16.19 11.66 6.28
N ALA A 73 16.34 12.76 6.98
CA ALA A 73 15.51 13.97 6.88
C ALA A 73 15.48 14.62 5.50
N ALA A 74 16.51 14.48 4.69
CA ALA A 74 16.59 15.07 3.35
C ALA A 74 15.50 14.61 2.36
N ALA A 75 14.80 13.51 2.68
CA ALA A 75 13.70 12.99 1.87
C ALA A 75 12.37 12.96 2.63
N GLY A 76 12.20 13.78 3.65
CA GLY A 76 10.94 13.95 4.39
C GLY A 76 10.56 12.76 5.27
N GLY A 77 11.52 11.95 5.70
CA GLY A 77 11.27 10.77 6.51
C GLY A 77 11.08 11.06 8.00
N ALA A 78 10.25 10.24 8.65
CA ALA A 78 10.06 10.25 10.09
C ALA A 78 11.17 9.47 10.80
N LYS A 79 11.25 9.60 12.12
CA LYS A 79 12.21 8.88 12.94
C LYS A 79 11.98 7.37 12.87
N VAL A 80 13.07 6.61 12.66
CA VAL A 80 13.09 5.15 12.82
C VAL A 80 13.68 4.83 14.18
N THR A 81 13.01 4.02 14.96
CA THR A 81 13.48 3.59 16.29
C THR A 81 13.66 2.08 16.26
N GLY A 82 14.87 1.61 16.51
CA GLY A 82 15.16 0.18 16.67
C GLY A 82 14.86 -0.29 18.09
N PHE A 83 14.43 -1.52 18.22
CA PHE A 83 14.25 -2.21 19.49
C PHE A 83 15.23 -3.39 19.59
N ASP A 84 15.24 -4.23 18.57
CA ASP A 84 16.13 -5.39 18.49
C ASP A 84 16.96 -5.30 17.21
N GLY A 85 18.25 -5.19 17.35
CA GLY A 85 19.18 -5.05 16.24
C GLY A 85 19.23 -3.65 15.63
N GLU A 86 20.00 -3.51 14.57
CA GLU A 86 20.18 -2.25 13.84
C GLU A 86 18.97 -1.96 12.95
N PRO A 87 18.25 -0.86 13.12
CA PRO A 87 17.17 -0.52 12.23
C PRO A 87 17.67 -0.07 10.86
N PRO A 88 16.87 -0.20 9.80
CA PRO A 88 17.25 0.31 8.49
C PRO A 88 17.40 1.84 8.54
N LYS A 89 18.36 2.36 7.78
CA LYS A 89 18.58 3.81 7.68
C LYS A 89 17.41 4.53 7.05
N ARG A 90 16.71 3.86 6.13
CA ARG A 90 15.48 4.32 5.51
C ARG A 90 14.55 3.13 5.27
N ALA A 91 13.28 3.30 5.56
CA ALA A 91 12.25 2.31 5.26
C ALA A 91 11.00 3.00 4.71
N VAL A 92 10.35 2.35 3.77
CA VAL A 92 9.07 2.79 3.21
C VAL A 92 8.08 1.66 3.31
N ILE A 93 6.91 1.94 3.87
CA ILE A 93 5.79 1.00 3.95
C ILE A 93 4.69 1.48 3.04
N GLN A 94 4.26 0.61 2.15
CA GLN A 94 3.18 0.85 1.20
C GLN A 94 2.06 -0.16 1.42
N VAL A 95 0.84 0.22 1.10
CA VAL A 95 -0.30 -0.69 1.04
C VAL A 95 -0.89 -0.71 -0.36
N TRP A 96 -1.28 -1.89 -0.81
CA TRP A 96 -1.80 -2.19 -2.13
C TRP A 96 -3.02 -3.09 -2.04
N ASP A 97 -3.95 -2.96 -2.99
CA ASP A 97 -5.15 -3.79 -3.04
C ASP A 97 -4.86 -5.26 -3.36
N SER A 98 -3.80 -5.52 -4.14
CA SER A 98 -3.46 -6.88 -4.58
C SER A 98 -1.99 -7.02 -4.96
N MET A 99 -1.51 -8.25 -4.96
CA MET A 99 -0.19 -8.61 -5.50
C MET A 99 -0.09 -8.31 -6.99
N ASP A 100 -1.16 -8.49 -7.77
CA ASP A 100 -1.17 -8.21 -9.20
C ASP A 100 -0.86 -6.74 -9.49
N LYS A 101 -1.39 -5.81 -8.70
CA LYS A 101 -1.08 -4.38 -8.83
C LYS A 101 0.39 -4.07 -8.51
N ILE A 102 0.94 -4.72 -7.50
CA ILE A 102 2.38 -4.59 -7.17
C ILE A 102 3.24 -5.10 -8.32
N GLN A 103 2.93 -6.26 -8.87
CA GLN A 103 3.66 -6.83 -10.00
C GLN A 103 3.56 -5.96 -11.25
N ALA A 104 2.38 -5.40 -11.53
CA ALA A 104 2.19 -4.48 -12.65
C ALA A 104 3.03 -3.21 -12.49
N TRP A 105 3.07 -2.62 -11.29
CA TRP A 105 3.93 -1.49 -10.98
C TRP A 105 5.42 -1.84 -11.11
N ARG A 106 5.86 -2.95 -10.54
CA ARG A 106 7.25 -3.42 -10.61
C ARG A 106 7.69 -3.69 -12.05
N ASN A 107 6.78 -4.14 -12.90
CA ASN A 107 7.03 -4.42 -14.32
C ASN A 107 6.80 -3.24 -15.25
N ASN A 108 6.32 -2.11 -14.73
CA ASN A 108 6.17 -0.89 -15.51
C ASN A 108 7.54 -0.44 -16.08
N PRO A 109 7.66 -0.24 -17.41
CA PRO A 109 8.92 0.14 -18.03
C PRO A 109 9.52 1.44 -17.46
N GLU A 110 8.67 2.41 -17.12
CA GLU A 110 9.10 3.69 -16.54
C GLU A 110 9.72 3.48 -15.15
N TYR A 111 9.10 2.64 -14.32
CA TYR A 111 9.64 2.31 -13.00
C TYR A 111 10.96 1.52 -13.11
N LYS A 112 11.03 0.55 -14.01
CA LYS A 112 12.27 -0.21 -14.26
C LYS A 112 13.42 0.68 -14.72
N ALA A 113 13.16 1.62 -15.64
CA ALA A 113 14.13 2.59 -16.08
C ALA A 113 14.59 3.51 -14.94
N LEU A 114 13.65 4.03 -14.15
CA LEU A 114 13.97 4.86 -12.99
C LEU A 114 14.85 4.13 -11.96
N ARG A 115 14.55 2.86 -11.68
CA ARG A 115 15.36 2.03 -10.79
C ARG A 115 16.77 1.82 -11.34
N LYS A 116 16.89 1.36 -12.57
CA LYS A 116 18.18 1.05 -13.20
C LYS A 116 19.05 2.30 -13.39
N ASP A 117 18.46 3.38 -13.91
CA ASP A 117 19.21 4.54 -14.35
C ASP A 117 19.49 5.54 -13.23
N VAL A 118 18.67 5.55 -12.20
CA VAL A 118 18.75 6.51 -11.08
C VAL A 118 18.83 5.82 -9.73
N GLY A 119 17.83 5.00 -9.39
CA GLY A 119 17.72 4.41 -8.05
C GLY A 119 18.94 3.61 -7.63
N ASP A 120 19.39 2.71 -8.47
CA ASP A 120 20.52 1.81 -8.16
C ASP A 120 21.88 2.52 -8.13
N LYS A 121 21.98 3.74 -8.66
CA LYS A 121 23.16 4.59 -8.51
C LYS A 121 23.31 5.18 -7.12
N TYR A 122 22.19 5.50 -6.47
CA TYR A 122 22.17 6.29 -5.23
C TYR A 122 21.67 5.53 -4.01
N ALA A 123 21.24 4.29 -4.21
CA ALA A 123 20.74 3.47 -3.11
C ALA A 123 20.85 1.97 -3.39
N LYS A 124 20.88 1.20 -2.32
CA LYS A 124 20.67 -0.24 -2.33
C LYS A 124 19.32 -0.55 -1.72
N PHE A 125 18.59 -1.45 -2.33
CA PHE A 125 17.20 -1.77 -1.95
C PHE A 125 17.08 -3.22 -1.50
N ARG A 126 16.37 -3.41 -0.40
CA ARG A 126 15.85 -4.71 0.02
C ARG A 126 14.35 -4.55 0.18
N SER A 127 13.55 -5.33 -0.52
CA SER A 127 12.10 -5.21 -0.47
C SER A 127 11.40 -6.55 -0.46
N TYR A 128 10.24 -6.58 0.17
CA TYR A 128 9.40 -7.76 0.30
C TYR A 128 7.95 -7.35 0.51
N THR A 129 7.06 -8.30 0.36
CA THR A 129 5.63 -8.11 0.62
C THR A 129 5.17 -8.97 1.78
N ILE A 130 4.16 -8.48 2.47
CA ILE A 130 3.45 -9.23 3.51
C ILE A 130 1.95 -9.10 3.20
N GLU A 131 1.29 -10.23 3.01
CA GLU A 131 -0.17 -10.22 2.87
C GLU A 131 -0.81 -9.90 4.22
N GLY A 132 -1.82 -9.02 4.19
CA GLY A 132 -2.58 -8.69 5.38
C GLY A 132 -3.36 -9.90 5.90
N VAL A 133 -3.60 -9.94 7.20
CA VAL A 133 -4.47 -10.95 7.79
C VAL A 133 -5.93 -10.55 7.66
N PRO A 134 -6.86 -11.50 7.47
CA PRO A 134 -8.29 -11.22 7.53
C PRO A 134 -8.67 -10.65 8.91
N GLN A 135 -9.55 -9.64 8.90
CA GLN A 135 -10.07 -9.02 10.13
C GLN A 135 -11.41 -9.63 10.46
#